data_cef02bf76e0c75c9756e7fd2be07f77f
#
_entry.id   cef02bf76e0c75c9756e7fd2be07f77f
#
_cell.length_a   1.000
_cell.length_b   1.000
_cell.length_c   1.000
_cell.angle_alpha   90.00
_cell.angle_beta   90.00
_cell.angle_gamma   90.00
#
_symmetry.space_group_name_H-M   'P 1'
#
loop_
_entity.id
_entity.type
_entity.pdbx_description
1 polymer ?
#
loop_
_entity_poly.entity_id
_entity_poly.type
_entity_poly.pdbx_seq_one_letter_code
_entity_poly.pdbx_strand_id
1 'polypeptide(L)'
;MAGHAVGNLMIAGLTEVLGDYQAALDTIAELTNSQGRVFPVVNQALEIEAEVAGLDDDPRVMRQVRGQVAVASTPGQVRRVRIVPENPKANPDVLDAIERADLITIGPGSWFSSVLPHTLVPEVVEAISASDALRVVVLNLSAEPGETHGFSAERHLHVLSQHAPDLRIDRILVDGAALPTDSERVYIPVSYTHLRAHETVLD
;
A
#
# COMPACT_ATOMS: atom_id res chain seq x y z
N MET A 1 -24.20 -7.43 10.46
CA MET A 1 -23.48 -6.12 10.43
C MET A 1 -22.65 -5.86 11.68
N ALA A 2 -22.51 -6.81 12.59
CA ALA A 2 -21.63 -6.65 13.75
C ALA A 2 -20.16 -6.64 13.28
N GLY A 3 -19.37 -5.66 13.76
CA GLY A 3 -17.95 -5.55 13.46
C GLY A 3 -17.55 -4.59 12.34
N HIS A 4 -18.50 -4.01 11.61
CA HIS A 4 -18.19 -2.98 10.60
C HIS A 4 -18.11 -1.58 11.26
N ALA A 5 -17.10 -0.81 10.85
CA ALA A 5 -17.00 0.59 11.25
C ALA A 5 -18.20 1.39 10.69
N VAL A 6 -18.74 2.30 11.51
CA VAL A 6 -19.91 3.12 11.12
C VAL A 6 -19.63 3.90 9.84
N GLY A 7 -18.43 4.44 9.66
CA GLY A 7 -18.02 5.15 8.44
C GLY A 7 -18.17 4.30 7.18
N ASN A 8 -17.78 3.02 7.23
CA ASN A 8 -17.92 2.12 6.10
C ASN A 8 -19.39 1.88 5.72
N LEU A 9 -20.29 1.79 6.74
CA LEU A 9 -21.72 1.64 6.51
C LEU A 9 -22.33 2.92 5.91
N MET A 10 -21.86 4.09 6.34
CA MET A 10 -22.29 5.37 5.79
C MET A 10 -21.87 5.51 4.32
N ILE A 11 -20.61 5.20 4.00
CA ILE A 11 -20.11 5.23 2.61
C ILE A 11 -20.91 4.28 1.75
N ALA A 12 -21.12 3.04 2.19
CA ALA A 12 -21.89 2.05 1.43
C ALA A 12 -23.35 2.50 1.19
N GLY A 13 -24.01 3.01 2.24
CA GLY A 13 -25.39 3.51 2.12
C GLY A 13 -25.49 4.74 1.21
N LEU A 14 -24.57 5.67 1.30
CA LEU A 14 -24.51 6.83 0.41
C LEU A 14 -24.23 6.43 -1.03
N THR A 15 -23.34 5.46 -1.25
CA THR A 15 -23.05 4.94 -2.60
C THR A 15 -24.31 4.37 -3.24
N GLU A 16 -25.13 3.63 -2.47
CA GLU A 16 -26.38 3.05 -2.97
C GLU A 16 -27.40 4.16 -3.31
N VAL A 17 -27.51 5.19 -2.46
CA VAL A 17 -28.47 6.29 -2.66
C VAL A 17 -28.06 7.22 -3.80
N LEU A 18 -26.76 7.56 -3.88
CA LEU A 18 -26.25 8.52 -4.87
C LEU A 18 -25.91 7.85 -6.22
N GLY A 19 -25.75 6.52 -6.23
CA GLY A 19 -25.37 5.76 -7.43
C GLY A 19 -23.92 5.97 -7.87
N ASP A 20 -23.10 6.67 -7.06
CA ASP A 20 -21.72 7.01 -7.36
C ASP A 20 -20.86 6.92 -6.10
N TYR A 21 -19.74 6.18 -6.20
CA TYR A 21 -18.86 5.95 -5.05
C TYR A 21 -18.05 7.20 -4.68
N GLN A 22 -17.60 7.97 -5.68
CA GLN A 22 -16.86 9.20 -5.43
C GLN A 22 -17.77 10.26 -4.78
N ALA A 23 -19.00 10.41 -5.26
CA ALA A 23 -19.97 11.31 -4.65
C ALA A 23 -20.25 10.96 -3.18
N ALA A 24 -20.28 9.67 -2.85
CA ALA A 24 -20.42 9.22 -1.47
C ALA A 24 -19.23 9.62 -0.60
N LEU A 25 -17.98 9.44 -1.10
CA LEU A 25 -16.76 9.86 -0.41
C LEU A 25 -16.70 11.37 -0.22
N ASP A 26 -17.01 12.14 -1.26
CA ASP A 26 -17.03 13.61 -1.20
C ASP A 26 -18.09 14.10 -0.20
N THR A 27 -19.27 13.49 -0.17
CA THR A 27 -20.32 13.80 0.81
C THR A 27 -19.85 13.54 2.26
N ILE A 28 -19.14 12.42 2.50
CA ILE A 28 -18.56 12.15 3.82
C ILE A 28 -17.48 13.18 4.17
N ALA A 29 -16.64 13.56 3.21
CA ALA A 29 -15.62 14.57 3.42
C ALA A 29 -16.23 15.94 3.80
N GLU A 30 -17.31 16.34 3.15
CA GLU A 30 -18.08 17.54 3.50
C GLU A 30 -18.68 17.45 4.91
N LEU A 31 -19.36 16.35 5.23
CA LEU A 31 -19.99 16.13 6.55
C LEU A 31 -18.97 16.15 7.69
N THR A 32 -17.76 15.70 7.44
CA THR A 32 -16.67 15.65 8.43
C THR A 32 -15.75 16.89 8.39
N ASN A 33 -16.02 17.84 7.49
CA ASN A 33 -15.17 19.01 7.24
C ASN A 33 -13.70 18.61 6.99
N SER A 34 -13.50 17.56 6.20
CA SER A 34 -12.18 17.07 5.84
C SER A 34 -11.47 18.04 4.89
N GLN A 35 -10.16 18.25 5.08
CA GLN A 35 -9.36 19.18 4.28
C GLN A 35 -8.81 18.52 2.99
N GLY A 36 -8.97 17.20 2.83
CA GLY A 36 -8.50 16.45 1.67
C GLY A 36 -9.62 15.68 1.02
N ARG A 37 -9.34 15.09 -0.14
CA ARG A 37 -10.23 14.18 -0.86
C ARG A 37 -9.69 12.76 -0.81
N VAL A 38 -10.60 11.80 -0.81
CA VAL A 38 -10.30 10.38 -0.94
C VAL A 38 -10.76 9.93 -2.31
N PHE A 39 -9.87 9.27 -3.05
CA PHE A 39 -10.17 8.72 -4.35
C PHE A 39 -10.03 7.20 -4.34
N PRO A 40 -10.98 6.44 -4.89
CA PRO A 40 -10.73 5.04 -5.19
C PRO A 40 -9.65 4.96 -6.29
N VAL A 41 -8.66 4.11 -6.09
CA VAL A 41 -7.55 3.98 -7.05
C VAL A 41 -8.02 3.50 -8.42
N VAL A 42 -9.13 2.76 -8.45
CA VAL A 42 -9.83 2.28 -9.65
C VAL A 42 -11.34 2.39 -9.44
N ASN A 43 -12.10 2.56 -10.55
CA ASN A 43 -13.56 2.71 -10.51
C ASN A 43 -14.32 1.38 -10.66
N GLN A 44 -13.66 0.26 -10.40
CA GLN A 44 -14.26 -1.08 -10.45
C GLN A 44 -13.93 -1.88 -9.20
N ALA A 45 -14.76 -2.87 -8.89
CA ALA A 45 -14.48 -3.76 -7.78
C ALA A 45 -13.22 -4.58 -8.06
N LEU A 46 -12.31 -4.62 -7.08
CA LEU A 46 -11.11 -5.46 -7.08
C LEU A 46 -11.14 -6.40 -5.89
N GLU A 47 -10.54 -7.56 -6.09
CA GLU A 47 -10.22 -8.48 -5.01
C GLU A 47 -8.71 -8.63 -4.87
N ILE A 48 -8.24 -8.82 -3.65
CA ILE A 48 -6.85 -9.15 -3.35
C ILE A 48 -6.75 -10.66 -3.24
N GLU A 49 -5.78 -11.25 -3.93
CA GLU A 49 -5.36 -12.63 -3.74
C GLU A 49 -3.92 -12.67 -3.26
N ALA A 50 -3.64 -13.54 -2.28
CA ALA A 50 -2.31 -13.71 -1.72
C ALA A 50 -1.83 -15.16 -1.84
N GLU A 51 -0.54 -15.33 -2.09
CA GLU A 51 0.18 -16.58 -1.91
C GLU A 51 0.73 -16.63 -0.49
N VAL A 52 0.30 -17.60 0.29
CA VAL A 52 0.59 -17.71 1.73
C VAL A 52 1.30 -19.01 2.02
N ALA A 53 2.44 -18.92 2.71
CA ALA A 53 3.19 -20.06 3.23
C ALA A 53 2.77 -20.36 4.68
N GLY A 54 2.95 -21.63 5.10
CA GLY A 54 2.73 -22.02 6.49
C GLY A 54 1.27 -22.27 6.87
N LEU A 55 0.39 -22.42 5.88
CA LEU A 55 -0.99 -22.90 6.06
C LEU A 55 -1.15 -24.39 5.83
N ASP A 56 -0.05 -25.08 5.52
CA ASP A 56 0.00 -26.51 5.25
C ASP A 56 1.08 -27.14 6.13
N ASP A 57 0.99 -28.45 6.36
CA ASP A 57 2.02 -29.22 7.10
C ASP A 57 3.38 -29.19 6.37
N ASP A 58 3.38 -29.12 5.04
CA ASP A 58 4.59 -28.89 4.25
C ASP A 58 4.83 -27.37 4.06
N PRO A 59 5.89 -26.80 4.64
CA PRO A 59 6.19 -25.37 4.55
C PRO A 59 6.50 -24.87 3.13
N ARG A 60 6.70 -25.79 2.18
CA ARG A 60 6.91 -25.46 0.75
C ARG A 60 5.60 -25.26 -0.01
N VAL A 61 4.48 -25.71 0.54
CA VAL A 61 3.17 -25.56 -0.08
C VAL A 61 2.69 -24.14 0.12
N MET A 62 2.41 -23.46 -0.99
CA MET A 62 1.75 -22.15 -1.00
C MET A 62 0.24 -22.35 -1.15
N ARG A 63 -0.52 -21.69 -0.29
CA ARG A 63 -1.99 -21.64 -0.39
C ARG A 63 -2.43 -20.27 -0.88
N GLN A 64 -3.44 -20.29 -1.75
CA GLN A 64 -4.07 -19.05 -2.18
C GLN A 64 -5.13 -18.62 -1.17
N VAL A 65 -5.04 -17.37 -0.71
CA VAL A 65 -6.01 -16.73 0.16
C VAL A 65 -6.61 -15.56 -0.61
N ARG A 66 -7.94 -15.45 -0.63
CA ARG A 66 -8.67 -14.46 -1.42
C ARG A 66 -9.51 -13.57 -0.54
N GLY A 67 -9.50 -12.27 -0.84
CA GLY A 67 -10.22 -11.22 -0.13
C GLY A 67 -9.36 -10.52 0.92
N GLN A 68 -9.53 -9.19 1.02
CA GLN A 68 -8.72 -8.31 1.88
C GLN A 68 -8.72 -8.77 3.35
N VAL A 69 -9.89 -9.08 3.89
CA VAL A 69 -10.02 -9.49 5.30
C VAL A 69 -9.32 -10.83 5.55
N ALA A 70 -9.44 -11.78 4.62
CA ALA A 70 -8.81 -13.09 4.75
C ALA A 70 -7.28 -12.98 4.64
N VAL A 71 -6.77 -12.11 3.77
CA VAL A 71 -5.32 -11.84 3.64
C VAL A 71 -4.78 -11.18 4.91
N ALA A 72 -5.46 -10.13 5.40
CA ALA A 72 -5.04 -9.40 6.60
C ALA A 72 -5.11 -10.24 7.89
N SER A 73 -5.99 -11.26 7.95
CA SER A 73 -6.15 -12.13 9.12
C SER A 73 -5.51 -13.50 8.99
N THR A 74 -4.76 -13.77 7.91
CA THR A 74 -4.13 -15.07 7.70
C THR A 74 -3.07 -15.37 8.77
N PRO A 75 -3.06 -16.56 9.37
CA PRO A 75 -2.01 -16.96 10.30
C PRO A 75 -0.69 -17.32 9.60
N GLY A 76 -0.71 -17.50 8.28
CA GLY A 76 0.47 -17.80 7.48
C GLY A 76 1.28 -16.56 7.10
N GLN A 77 2.40 -16.79 6.42
CA GLN A 77 3.24 -15.71 5.90
C GLN A 77 2.85 -15.38 4.48
N VAL A 78 2.37 -14.17 4.25
CA VAL A 78 2.11 -13.66 2.90
C VAL A 78 3.44 -13.49 2.17
N ARG A 79 3.53 -14.08 0.97
CA ARG A 79 4.72 -14.02 0.11
C ARG A 79 4.53 -13.09 -1.06
N ARG A 80 3.35 -13.13 -1.65
CA ARG A 80 3.00 -12.33 -2.81
C ARG A 80 1.53 -11.97 -2.76
N VAL A 81 1.19 -10.79 -3.26
CA VAL A 81 -0.19 -10.36 -3.49
C VAL A 81 -0.40 -9.99 -4.94
N ARG A 82 -1.62 -10.15 -5.40
CA ARG A 82 -2.10 -9.68 -6.70
C ARG A 82 -3.51 -9.13 -6.57
N ILE A 83 -3.92 -8.35 -7.52
CA ILE A 83 -5.30 -7.84 -7.65
C ILE A 83 -6.03 -8.55 -8.78
N VAL A 84 -7.31 -8.76 -8.62
CA VAL A 84 -8.18 -9.42 -9.61
C VAL A 84 -9.38 -8.51 -9.88
N PRO A 85 -9.64 -8.14 -11.14
CA PRO A 85 -8.88 -8.46 -12.35
C PRO A 85 -7.50 -7.81 -12.39
N GLU A 86 -6.58 -8.42 -13.12
CA GLU A 86 -5.23 -7.88 -13.35
C GLU A 86 -5.28 -6.66 -14.28
N ASN A 87 -4.33 -5.74 -14.10
CA ASN A 87 -4.18 -4.53 -14.91
C ASN A 87 -5.46 -3.68 -15.03
N PRO A 88 -6.13 -3.36 -13.92
CA PRO A 88 -7.28 -2.49 -13.95
C PRO A 88 -6.85 -1.09 -14.38
N LYS A 89 -7.77 -0.35 -15.01
CA LYS A 89 -7.54 1.06 -15.33
C LYS A 89 -7.62 1.91 -14.08
N ALA A 90 -6.65 2.80 -13.92
CA ALA A 90 -6.65 3.77 -12.83
C ALA A 90 -7.83 4.76 -12.96
N ASN A 91 -8.27 5.25 -11.81
CA ASN A 91 -9.20 6.37 -11.76
C ASN A 91 -8.49 7.63 -12.30
N PRO A 92 -9.03 8.33 -13.30
CA PRO A 92 -8.43 9.55 -13.83
C PRO A 92 -8.17 10.64 -12.76
N ASP A 93 -9.05 10.78 -11.77
CA ASP A 93 -8.87 11.76 -10.69
C ASP A 93 -7.64 11.46 -9.84
N VAL A 94 -7.28 10.17 -9.68
CA VAL A 94 -6.04 9.75 -9.01
C VAL A 94 -4.82 10.14 -9.83
N LEU A 95 -4.84 9.92 -11.14
CA LEU A 95 -3.75 10.30 -12.03
C LEU A 95 -3.52 11.81 -12.03
N ASP A 96 -4.61 12.59 -12.11
CA ASP A 96 -4.59 14.04 -12.01
C ASP A 96 -4.05 14.54 -10.65
N ALA A 97 -4.40 13.87 -9.56
CA ALA A 97 -3.90 14.20 -8.23
C ALA A 97 -2.40 13.92 -8.10
N ILE A 98 -1.91 12.81 -8.67
CA ILE A 98 -0.49 12.46 -8.71
C ILE A 98 0.31 13.46 -9.53
N GLU A 99 -0.21 13.87 -10.70
CA GLU A 99 0.46 14.84 -11.58
C GLU A 99 0.65 16.20 -10.90
N ARG A 100 -0.32 16.62 -10.09
CA ARG A 100 -0.29 17.93 -9.40
C ARG A 100 0.35 17.89 -8.00
N ALA A 101 0.81 16.76 -7.56
CA ALA A 101 1.39 16.62 -6.24
C ALA A 101 2.81 17.20 -6.17
N ASP A 102 3.15 17.86 -5.06
CA ASP A 102 4.52 18.22 -4.69
C ASP A 102 5.21 17.11 -3.90
N LEU A 103 4.41 16.30 -3.20
CA LEU A 103 4.85 15.18 -2.37
C LEU A 103 3.90 14.00 -2.55
N ILE A 104 4.47 12.83 -2.78
CA ILE A 104 3.73 11.56 -2.82
C ILE A 104 4.24 10.67 -1.70
N THR A 105 3.35 10.27 -0.79
CA THR A 105 3.67 9.31 0.26
C THR A 105 3.06 7.95 -0.06
N ILE A 106 3.87 6.88 0.10
CA ILE A 106 3.46 5.48 -0.08
C ILE A 106 3.49 4.84 1.30
N GLY A 107 2.34 4.54 1.86
CA GLY A 107 2.18 4.17 3.26
C GLY A 107 2.11 5.40 4.20
N PRO A 108 2.09 5.16 5.53
CA PRO A 108 2.10 3.85 6.21
C PRO A 108 0.78 3.10 6.06
N GLY A 109 0.75 1.86 6.52
CA GLY A 109 -0.45 1.02 6.51
C GLY A 109 -0.12 -0.46 6.37
N SER A 110 -1.15 -1.30 6.41
CA SER A 110 -1.05 -2.73 6.22
C SER A 110 -0.38 -3.04 4.89
N TRP A 111 0.80 -3.71 4.96
CA TRP A 111 1.72 -3.76 3.82
C TRP A 111 1.14 -4.50 2.62
N PHE A 112 0.63 -5.72 2.87
CA PHE A 112 0.11 -6.57 1.82
C PHE A 112 -1.35 -6.26 1.45
N SER A 113 -2.15 -5.80 2.40
CA SER A 113 -3.58 -5.59 2.18
C SER A 113 -3.95 -4.15 1.86
N SER A 114 -3.05 -3.17 2.09
CA SER A 114 -3.33 -1.75 1.86
C SER A 114 -2.27 -1.06 1.01
N VAL A 115 -0.98 -1.17 1.34
CA VAL A 115 0.07 -0.41 0.62
C VAL A 115 0.36 -1.01 -0.75
N LEU A 116 0.72 -2.29 -0.81
CA LEU A 116 1.08 -2.95 -2.07
C LEU A 116 -0.03 -2.96 -3.12
N PRO A 117 -1.32 -3.15 -2.79
CA PRO A 117 -2.37 -3.17 -3.80
C PRO A 117 -2.43 -1.92 -4.69
N HIS A 118 -2.13 -0.74 -4.15
CA HIS A 118 -2.07 0.50 -4.93
C HIS A 118 -0.93 0.47 -5.97
N THR A 119 0.18 -0.18 -5.64
CA THR A 119 1.33 -0.32 -6.53
C THR A 119 1.19 -1.44 -7.56
N LEU A 120 0.08 -2.19 -7.52
CA LEU A 120 -0.26 -3.21 -8.51
C LEU A 120 -1.11 -2.67 -9.67
N VAL A 121 -1.43 -1.37 -9.68
CA VAL A 121 -2.12 -0.69 -10.78
C VAL A 121 -1.06 -0.03 -11.66
N PRO A 122 -0.80 -0.54 -12.89
CA PRO A 122 0.34 -0.09 -13.69
C PRO A 122 0.32 1.41 -14.00
N GLU A 123 -0.83 1.98 -14.36
CA GLU A 123 -0.97 3.40 -14.67
C GLU A 123 -0.65 4.30 -13.46
N VAL A 124 -0.93 3.83 -12.23
CA VAL A 124 -0.58 4.55 -10.99
C VAL A 124 0.93 4.54 -10.79
N VAL A 125 1.58 3.38 -10.97
CA VAL A 125 3.05 3.27 -10.84
C VAL A 125 3.75 4.14 -11.88
N GLU A 126 3.27 4.14 -13.11
CA GLU A 126 3.79 4.98 -14.19
C GLU A 126 3.63 6.48 -13.85
N ALA A 127 2.44 6.91 -13.42
CA ALA A 127 2.18 8.28 -13.02
C ALA A 127 3.07 8.75 -11.86
N ILE A 128 3.19 7.94 -10.80
CA ILE A 128 4.08 8.23 -9.66
C ILE A 128 5.54 8.34 -10.13
N SER A 129 5.98 7.43 -10.99
CA SER A 129 7.37 7.39 -11.46
C SER A 129 7.71 8.53 -12.43
N ALA A 130 6.74 9.03 -13.17
CA ALA A 130 6.87 10.16 -14.08
C ALA A 130 6.71 11.53 -13.41
N SER A 131 6.07 11.59 -12.23
CA SER A 131 5.83 12.83 -11.50
C SER A 131 7.12 13.51 -11.05
N ASP A 132 7.13 14.84 -11.02
CA ASP A 132 8.20 15.67 -10.45
C ASP A 132 8.13 15.75 -8.91
N ALA A 133 7.08 15.20 -8.28
CA ALA A 133 6.89 15.16 -6.84
C ALA A 133 8.00 14.40 -6.12
N LEU A 134 8.29 14.78 -4.88
CA LEU A 134 9.13 13.99 -3.99
C LEU A 134 8.37 12.72 -3.55
N ARG A 135 8.92 11.53 -3.85
CA ARG A 135 8.31 10.22 -3.55
C ARG A 135 8.91 9.62 -2.31
N VAL A 136 8.09 9.44 -1.29
CA VAL A 136 8.52 8.98 0.04
C VAL A 136 7.77 7.71 0.42
N VAL A 137 8.50 6.63 0.68
CA VAL A 137 7.92 5.45 1.33
C VAL A 137 7.97 5.65 2.84
N VAL A 138 6.83 5.50 3.49
CA VAL A 138 6.70 5.61 4.94
C VAL A 138 6.44 4.22 5.52
N LEU A 139 7.38 3.70 6.30
CA LEU A 139 7.23 2.41 6.95
C LEU A 139 6.45 2.55 8.27
N ASN A 140 5.79 1.47 8.67
CA ASN A 140 5.09 1.41 9.95
C ASN A 140 6.08 1.46 11.11
N LEU A 141 5.70 2.15 12.19
CA LEU A 141 6.49 2.24 13.44
C LEU A 141 6.65 0.88 14.13
N SER A 142 5.70 -0.02 13.92
CA SER A 142 5.72 -1.38 14.47
C SER A 142 5.32 -2.38 13.42
N ALA A 143 5.87 -3.61 13.54
CA ALA A 143 5.48 -4.71 12.67
C ALA A 143 4.01 -5.09 12.90
N GLU A 144 3.28 -5.37 11.82
CA GLU A 144 1.91 -5.85 11.89
C GLU A 144 1.89 -7.37 12.08
N PRO A 145 1.18 -7.86 13.12
CA PRO A 145 1.01 -9.29 13.32
C PRO A 145 0.40 -9.96 12.07
N GLY A 146 0.99 -11.08 11.65
CA GLY A 146 0.52 -11.83 10.48
C GLY A 146 1.03 -11.32 9.13
N GLU A 147 1.31 -10.03 8.96
CA GLU A 147 1.80 -9.48 7.70
C GLU A 147 3.31 -9.25 7.67
N THR A 148 3.82 -8.41 8.55
CA THR A 148 5.22 -7.96 8.50
C THR A 148 6.03 -8.31 9.73
N HIS A 149 5.58 -9.31 10.52
CA HIS A 149 6.34 -9.77 11.67
C HIS A 149 7.76 -10.21 11.27
N GLY A 150 8.78 -9.60 11.91
CA GLY A 150 10.19 -9.87 11.62
C GLY A 150 10.70 -9.26 10.31
N PHE A 151 9.96 -8.33 9.70
CA PHE A 151 10.47 -7.59 8.54
C PHE A 151 11.40 -6.46 9.02
N SER A 152 12.58 -6.39 8.39
CA SER A 152 13.41 -5.20 8.43
C SER A 152 12.94 -4.17 7.38
N ALA A 153 13.47 -2.96 7.45
CA ALA A 153 13.21 -1.93 6.44
C ALA A 153 13.57 -2.41 5.02
N GLU A 154 14.73 -3.08 4.89
CA GLU A 154 15.21 -3.63 3.62
C GLU A 154 14.24 -4.67 3.06
N ARG A 155 13.65 -5.49 3.94
CA ARG A 155 12.69 -6.50 3.51
C ARG A 155 11.39 -5.89 3.00
N HIS A 156 10.90 -4.82 3.63
CA HIS A 156 9.74 -4.07 3.10
C HIS A 156 10.02 -3.55 1.70
N LEU A 157 11.18 -2.93 1.49
CA LEU A 157 11.58 -2.40 0.19
C LEU A 157 11.81 -3.50 -0.84
N HIS A 158 12.42 -4.61 -0.45
CA HIS A 158 12.60 -5.76 -1.33
C HIS A 158 11.25 -6.29 -1.82
N VAL A 159 10.28 -6.44 -0.91
CA VAL A 159 8.92 -6.89 -1.26
C VAL A 159 8.25 -5.87 -2.18
N LEU A 160 8.37 -4.56 -1.90
CA LEU A 160 7.83 -3.51 -2.76
C LEU A 160 8.43 -3.57 -4.17
N SER A 161 9.75 -3.74 -4.28
CA SER A 161 10.43 -3.83 -5.56
C SER A 161 10.06 -5.08 -6.38
N GLN A 162 9.69 -6.16 -5.71
CA GLN A 162 9.18 -7.36 -6.39
C GLN A 162 7.77 -7.18 -6.96
N HIS A 163 6.94 -6.33 -6.34
CA HIS A 163 5.57 -6.07 -6.76
C HIS A 163 5.49 -4.91 -7.76
N ALA A 164 6.34 -3.91 -7.62
CA ALA A 164 6.38 -2.72 -8.47
C ALA A 164 7.84 -2.37 -8.85
N PRO A 165 8.47 -3.13 -9.77
CA PRO A 165 9.87 -2.94 -10.13
C PRO A 165 10.16 -1.60 -10.80
N ASP A 166 9.16 -1.00 -11.43
CA ASP A 166 9.28 0.28 -12.15
C ASP A 166 8.97 1.51 -11.26
N LEU A 167 8.58 1.28 -10.00
CA LEU A 167 8.25 2.35 -9.06
C LEU A 167 9.53 3.09 -8.63
N ARG A 168 9.57 4.39 -8.86
CA ARG A 168 10.66 5.26 -8.39
C ARG A 168 10.37 5.79 -7.01
N ILE A 169 11.39 5.76 -6.14
CA ILE A 169 11.34 6.22 -4.75
C ILE A 169 12.54 7.14 -4.51
N ASP A 170 12.31 8.30 -3.91
CA ASP A 170 13.37 9.27 -3.62
C ASP A 170 13.84 9.18 -2.16
N ARG A 171 12.93 8.85 -1.23
CA ARG A 171 13.20 8.80 0.21
C ARG A 171 12.42 7.68 0.89
N ILE A 172 12.95 7.27 2.03
CA ILE A 172 12.30 6.32 2.93
C ILE A 172 12.29 6.94 4.31
N LEU A 173 11.11 6.95 4.93
CA LEU A 173 10.92 7.36 6.30
C LEU A 173 10.75 6.10 7.16
N VAL A 174 11.62 5.91 8.12
CA VAL A 174 11.64 4.76 9.02
C VAL A 174 11.97 5.23 10.43
N ASP A 175 11.42 4.54 11.44
CA ASP A 175 11.79 4.81 12.84
C ASP A 175 13.28 4.48 13.05
N GLY A 176 14.05 5.45 13.57
CA GLY A 176 15.46 5.28 13.88
C GLY A 176 15.75 4.14 14.85
N ALA A 177 14.81 3.83 15.76
CA ALA A 177 14.92 2.69 16.67
C ALA A 177 14.83 1.32 15.97
N ALA A 178 14.28 1.28 14.76
CA ALA A 178 14.18 0.06 13.96
C ALA A 178 15.46 -0.21 13.12
N LEU A 179 16.41 0.73 13.12
CA LEU A 179 17.68 0.56 12.42
C LEU A 179 18.71 -0.14 13.32
N PRO A 180 19.47 -1.14 12.81
CA PRO A 180 20.55 -1.75 13.57
C PRO A 180 21.61 -0.70 13.92
N THR A 181 22.04 -0.65 15.18
CA THR A 181 23.04 0.30 15.69
C THR A 181 24.46 0.03 15.21
N ASP A 182 24.75 -1.18 14.73
CA ASP A 182 26.03 -1.59 14.14
C ASP A 182 25.79 -2.10 12.72
N SER A 183 25.36 -1.24 11.83
CA SER A 183 25.07 -1.67 10.49
C SER A 183 26.32 -1.65 9.62
N GLU A 184 26.80 -2.80 9.25
CA GLU A 184 27.23 -2.99 7.87
C GLU A 184 26.12 -2.37 6.99
N ARG A 185 26.48 -1.33 6.24
CA ARG A 185 25.59 -0.72 5.26
C ARG A 185 25.25 -1.79 4.26
N VAL A 186 24.10 -2.44 4.43
CA VAL A 186 23.62 -3.43 3.47
C VAL A 186 23.23 -2.64 2.23
N TYR A 187 24.11 -2.68 1.25
CA TYR A 187 23.79 -2.29 -0.11
C TYR A 187 22.73 -3.29 -0.60
N ILE A 188 21.48 -2.86 -0.67
CA ILE A 188 20.50 -3.55 -1.48
C ILE A 188 20.91 -3.28 -2.93
N PRO A 189 21.33 -4.28 -3.69
CA PRO A 189 21.57 -4.13 -5.12
C PRO A 189 20.18 -4.13 -5.80
N VAL A 190 19.47 -3.06 -5.59
CA VAL A 190 18.29 -2.75 -6.38
C VAL A 190 18.83 -1.94 -7.55
N SER A 191 18.38 -2.21 -8.75
CA SER A 191 18.64 -1.38 -9.94
C SER A 191 18.06 0.04 -9.83
N TYR A 192 17.84 0.51 -8.62
CA TYR A 192 17.48 1.86 -8.25
C TYR A 192 18.76 2.70 -8.13
N THR A 193 19.20 3.24 -9.26
CA THR A 193 20.42 4.06 -9.35
C THR A 193 20.34 5.37 -8.55
N HIS A 194 19.30 5.63 -7.77
CA HIS A 194 19.06 6.92 -7.10
C HIS A 194 18.55 6.86 -5.65
N LEU A 195 18.56 5.72 -4.96
CA LEU A 195 18.26 5.69 -3.53
C LEU A 195 19.46 6.22 -2.72
N ARG A 196 19.45 7.51 -2.39
CA ARG A 196 20.27 8.03 -1.29
C ARG A 196 19.44 7.92 0.00
N ALA A 197 19.82 6.99 0.87
CA ALA A 197 19.34 6.99 2.24
C ALA A 197 19.86 8.27 2.92
N HIS A 198 18.98 9.21 3.21
CA HIS A 198 19.26 10.31 4.13
C HIS A 198 18.47 10.04 5.41
N GLU A 199 19.19 9.75 6.49
CA GLU A 199 18.65 9.86 7.82
C GLU A 199 18.20 11.30 8.03
N THR A 200 16.92 11.49 8.27
CA THR A 200 16.43 12.71 8.90
C THR A 200 16.02 12.32 10.30
N VAL A 201 16.93 12.47 11.23
CA VAL A 201 16.61 12.47 12.66
C VAL A 201 15.91 13.81 12.90
N LEU A 202 14.64 13.78 13.25
CA LEU A 202 13.97 14.92 13.85
C LEU A 202 14.21 14.84 15.37
N ASP A 203 14.99 15.77 15.89
CA ASP A 203 15.09 16.04 17.33
C ASP A 203 13.76 16.52 17.90
#